data_7c2c4d627ec53d243027260251adc91e
#
_entry.id   7c2c4d627ec53d243027260251adc91e
#
_cell.length_a   1.000
_cell.length_b   1.000
_cell.length_c   1.000
_cell.angle_alpha   90.00
_cell.angle_beta   90.00
_cell.angle_gamma   90.00
#
_symmetry.space_group_name_H-M   'P 1'
#
loop_
_entity.id
_entity.type
_entity.pdbx_description
1 polymer ?
#
loop_
_entity_poly.entity_id
_entity_poly.type
_entity_poly.pdbx_seq_one_letter_code
_entity_poly.pdbx_strand_id
1 'polypeptide(L)'
;MDPLRRETLLAAAAALLLRPFAALAAWNKEAFGAKSAADALKTLGIASPAPSKDIVIEAPQIAENGAVVPIEIQSNIPGTTVLTVVIEKNPFPLNSRFTFREGALPFVKLNVKMGETSAVRVIAQAGARSYTASQEIKVTIGGCGG
;
A
#
# COMPACT_ATOMS: atom_id res chain seq x y z
N MET A 1 -53.33 -14.41 -11.57
CA MET A 1 -52.07 -13.86 -12.10
C MET A 1 -51.48 -14.87 -13.08
N ASP A 2 -51.33 -14.46 -14.34
CA ASP A 2 -50.84 -15.35 -15.40
C ASP A 2 -49.51 -15.99 -15.05
N PRO A 3 -49.37 -17.31 -15.24
CA PRO A 3 -48.14 -18.03 -14.91
C PRO A 3 -46.90 -17.44 -15.61
N LEU A 4 -47.05 -16.94 -16.83
CA LEU A 4 -46.00 -16.26 -17.59
C LEU A 4 -45.49 -14.98 -16.94
N ARG A 5 -46.38 -14.19 -16.32
CA ARG A 5 -45.99 -12.98 -15.60
C ARG A 5 -45.24 -13.29 -14.31
N ARG A 6 -45.57 -14.40 -13.66
CA ARG A 6 -44.91 -14.83 -12.43
C ARG A 6 -43.48 -15.32 -12.73
N GLU A 7 -43.29 -16.07 -13.81
CA GLU A 7 -41.98 -16.55 -14.23
C GLU A 7 -41.05 -15.39 -14.69
N THR A 8 -41.62 -14.42 -15.43
CA THR A 8 -40.84 -13.24 -15.84
C THR A 8 -40.41 -12.37 -14.65
N LEU A 9 -41.25 -12.23 -13.63
CA LEU A 9 -40.92 -11.50 -12.41
C LEU A 9 -39.85 -12.23 -11.56
N LEU A 10 -39.93 -13.57 -11.51
CA LEU A 10 -38.93 -14.38 -10.81
C LEU A 10 -37.58 -14.34 -11.53
N ALA A 11 -37.59 -14.40 -12.87
CA ALA A 11 -36.36 -14.27 -13.66
C ALA A 11 -35.72 -12.88 -13.54
N ALA A 12 -36.51 -11.82 -13.51
CA ALA A 12 -36.02 -10.45 -13.28
C ALA A 12 -35.44 -10.26 -11.88
N ALA A 13 -36.07 -10.83 -10.85
CA ALA A 13 -35.56 -10.80 -9.48
C ALA A 13 -34.26 -11.60 -9.34
N ALA A 14 -34.15 -12.77 -9.99
CA ALA A 14 -32.92 -13.55 -10.00
C ALA A 14 -31.78 -12.84 -10.72
N ALA A 15 -32.05 -12.13 -11.82
CA ALA A 15 -31.06 -11.36 -12.55
C ALA A 15 -30.53 -10.15 -11.74
N LEU A 16 -31.36 -9.57 -10.86
CA LEU A 16 -30.92 -8.52 -9.93
C LEU A 16 -30.01 -9.04 -8.81
N LEU A 17 -30.19 -10.30 -8.38
CA LEU A 17 -29.38 -10.95 -7.35
C LEU A 17 -28.04 -11.46 -7.93
N LEU A 18 -27.93 -11.65 -9.25
CA LEU A 18 -26.73 -12.05 -9.97
C LEU A 18 -25.87 -10.87 -10.43
N ARG A 19 -26.09 -9.67 -9.92
CA ARG A 19 -25.10 -8.59 -10.12
C ARG A 19 -23.79 -9.07 -9.50
N PRO A 20 -22.73 -9.31 -10.31
CA PRO A 20 -21.43 -9.54 -9.72
C PRO A 20 -21.15 -8.32 -8.86
N PHE A 21 -20.95 -8.53 -7.57
CA PHE A 21 -20.24 -7.56 -6.77
C PHE A 21 -18.86 -7.48 -7.44
N ALA A 22 -18.71 -6.58 -8.40
CA ALA A 22 -17.41 -6.16 -8.84
C ALA A 22 -16.75 -5.61 -7.54
N ALA A 23 -16.01 -6.47 -6.87
CA ALA A 23 -15.06 -6.04 -5.88
C ALA A 23 -14.08 -5.19 -6.66
N LEU A 24 -14.39 -3.91 -6.76
CA LEU A 24 -13.50 -2.89 -7.28
C LEU A 24 -12.38 -2.80 -6.25
N ALA A 25 -11.44 -3.73 -6.35
CA ALA A 25 -10.08 -3.50 -5.86
C ALA A 25 -9.51 -2.37 -6.74
N ALA A 26 -10.08 -1.17 -6.60
CA ALA A 26 -9.61 0.01 -7.29
C ALA A 26 -8.29 0.41 -6.64
N TRP A 27 -7.18 -0.06 -7.22
CA TRP A 27 -5.89 0.51 -6.88
C TRP A 27 -5.90 1.99 -7.24
N ASN A 28 -5.33 2.81 -6.37
CA ASN A 28 -5.33 4.26 -6.58
C ASN A 28 -4.27 4.64 -7.64
N LYS A 29 -4.67 4.57 -8.92
CA LYS A 29 -3.80 4.84 -10.06
C LYS A 29 -3.11 6.21 -9.97
N GLU A 30 -3.81 7.22 -9.45
CA GLU A 30 -3.30 8.58 -9.30
C GLU A 30 -2.18 8.64 -8.26
N ALA A 31 -2.37 8.03 -7.09
CA ALA A 31 -1.35 7.98 -6.06
C ALA A 31 -0.10 7.21 -6.51
N PHE A 32 -0.26 6.07 -7.17
CA PHE A 32 0.85 5.28 -7.70
C PHE A 32 1.54 5.93 -8.91
N GLY A 33 0.85 6.80 -9.63
CA GLY A 33 1.41 7.59 -10.74
C GLY A 33 2.06 8.90 -10.32
N ALA A 34 1.95 9.29 -9.05
CA ALA A 34 2.52 10.52 -8.54
C ALA A 34 4.06 10.53 -8.64
N LYS A 35 4.61 11.69 -8.98
CA LYS A 35 6.05 11.90 -9.16
C LYS A 35 6.78 12.35 -7.89
N SER A 36 6.03 12.68 -6.85
CA SER A 36 6.58 13.02 -5.53
C SER A 36 5.88 12.23 -4.43
N ALA A 37 6.63 11.96 -3.34
CA ALA A 37 6.08 11.32 -2.16
C ALA A 37 4.94 12.16 -1.54
N ALA A 38 5.08 13.48 -1.54
CA ALA A 38 4.08 14.40 -1.00
C ALA A 38 2.76 14.31 -1.77
N ASP A 39 2.81 14.31 -3.11
CA ASP A 39 1.61 14.20 -3.95
C ASP A 39 0.93 12.84 -3.78
N ALA A 40 1.72 11.75 -3.73
CA ALA A 40 1.21 10.42 -3.49
C ALA A 40 0.44 10.33 -2.15
N LEU A 41 1.06 10.82 -1.07
CA LEU A 41 0.44 10.81 0.26
C LEU A 41 -0.79 11.72 0.32
N LYS A 42 -0.74 12.89 -0.32
CA LYS A 42 -1.89 13.80 -0.43
C LYS A 42 -3.08 13.14 -1.13
N THR A 43 -2.82 12.46 -2.25
CA THR A 43 -3.85 11.73 -3.01
C THR A 43 -4.45 10.59 -2.19
N LEU A 44 -3.67 9.98 -1.27
CA LEU A 44 -4.15 8.98 -0.32
C LEU A 44 -4.87 9.57 0.90
N GLY A 45 -4.99 10.90 0.99
CA GLY A 45 -5.58 11.58 2.15
C GLY A 45 -4.72 11.52 3.41
N ILE A 46 -3.42 11.26 3.26
CA ILE A 46 -2.47 11.18 4.38
C ILE A 46 -1.83 12.55 4.56
N ALA A 47 -2.25 13.27 5.59
CA ALA A 47 -1.66 14.55 5.96
C ALA A 47 -0.81 14.39 7.22
N SER A 48 0.39 14.95 7.20
CA SER A 48 1.28 15.11 8.37
C SER A 48 1.35 13.91 9.32
N PRO A 49 1.81 12.72 8.88
CA PRO A 49 1.94 11.57 9.75
C PRO A 49 2.94 11.85 10.88
N ALA A 50 2.57 11.49 12.12
CA ALA A 50 3.43 11.70 13.29
C ALA A 50 4.59 10.69 13.32
N PRO A 51 5.82 11.09 13.64
CA PRO A 51 6.92 10.15 13.82
C PRO A 51 6.59 9.12 14.92
N SER A 52 6.92 7.86 14.69
CA SER A 52 6.75 6.80 15.69
C SER A 52 7.86 5.77 15.62
N LYS A 53 8.33 5.34 16.79
CA LYS A 53 9.28 4.24 16.96
C LYS A 53 8.61 2.87 16.97
N ASP A 54 7.26 2.85 17.00
CA ASP A 54 6.47 1.63 16.99
C ASP A 54 6.29 1.04 15.58
N ILE A 55 6.83 1.73 14.57
CA ILE A 55 7.01 1.18 13.23
C ILE A 55 8.45 0.71 13.12
N VAL A 56 8.63 -0.59 13.00
CA VAL A 56 9.94 -1.22 12.84
C VAL A 56 10.18 -1.48 11.37
N ILE A 57 11.34 -1.04 10.86
CA ILE A 57 11.79 -1.29 9.50
C ILE A 57 13.10 -2.08 9.61
N GLU A 58 13.13 -3.31 9.17
CA GLU A 58 14.32 -4.12 9.05
C GLU A 58 14.75 -4.17 7.59
N ALA A 59 15.90 -3.58 7.30
CA ALA A 59 16.46 -3.48 5.98
C ALA A 59 18.00 -3.43 6.03
N PRO A 60 18.70 -3.85 4.98
CA PRO A 60 20.14 -3.69 4.91
C PRO A 60 20.51 -2.19 4.91
N GLN A 61 21.55 -1.82 5.63
CA GLN A 61 22.07 -0.45 5.58
C GLN A 61 22.68 -0.13 4.20
N ILE A 62 23.25 -1.16 3.57
CA ILE A 62 23.86 -1.08 2.24
C ILE A 62 23.28 -2.22 1.40
N ALA A 63 22.65 -1.86 0.29
CA ALA A 63 22.21 -2.79 -0.74
C ALA A 63 23.23 -2.76 -1.90
N GLU A 64 23.88 -3.89 -2.15
CA GLU A 64 24.82 -4.03 -3.28
C GLU A 64 24.11 -3.98 -4.63
N ASN A 65 22.85 -4.41 -4.65
CA ASN A 65 22.00 -4.40 -5.84
C ASN A 65 20.64 -3.77 -5.52
N GLY A 66 20.39 -2.57 -6.05
CA GLY A 66 19.13 -1.87 -5.89
C GLY A 66 17.94 -2.50 -6.62
N ALA A 67 18.17 -3.49 -7.51
CA ALA A 67 17.06 -4.14 -8.21
C ALA A 67 16.20 -5.01 -7.27
N VAL A 68 16.80 -5.54 -6.19
CA VAL A 68 16.14 -6.42 -5.23
C VAL A 68 16.66 -6.11 -3.83
N VAL A 69 15.96 -5.27 -3.10
CA VAL A 69 16.31 -4.88 -1.73
C VAL A 69 15.26 -5.47 -0.78
N PRO A 70 15.63 -6.47 0.05
CA PRO A 70 14.71 -7.06 1.00
C PRO A 70 14.42 -6.10 2.15
N ILE A 71 13.15 -5.93 2.50
CA ILE A 71 12.71 -5.17 3.67
C ILE A 71 11.63 -5.93 4.43
N GLU A 72 11.64 -5.82 5.73
CA GLU A 72 10.59 -6.29 6.62
C GLU A 72 10.05 -5.11 7.40
N ILE A 73 8.74 -5.02 7.51
CA ILE A 73 8.05 -3.92 8.16
C ILE A 73 7.03 -4.47 9.13
N GLN A 74 7.06 -3.99 10.36
CA GLN A 74 6.09 -4.31 11.38
C GLN A 74 5.58 -3.05 12.04
N SER A 75 4.26 -2.95 12.22
CA SER A 75 3.68 -1.91 13.08
C SER A 75 3.26 -2.52 14.40
N ASN A 76 3.78 -1.95 15.49
CA ASN A 76 3.37 -2.26 16.86
C ASN A 76 2.30 -1.28 17.36
N ILE A 77 1.81 -0.39 16.49
CA ILE A 77 0.76 0.57 16.81
C ILE A 77 -0.58 -0.17 16.84
N PRO A 78 -1.30 -0.15 17.98
CA PRO A 78 -2.60 -0.79 18.07
C PRO A 78 -3.58 -0.24 17.04
N GLY A 79 -4.34 -1.13 16.42
CA GLY A 79 -5.36 -0.74 15.44
C GLY A 79 -4.80 -0.35 14.06
N THR A 80 -3.56 -0.69 13.74
CA THR A 80 -3.01 -0.49 12.41
C THR A 80 -3.80 -1.32 11.39
N THR A 81 -4.37 -0.64 10.41
CA THR A 81 -5.14 -1.26 9.32
C THR A 81 -4.47 -1.09 7.96
N VAL A 82 -3.54 -0.16 7.81
CA VAL A 82 -2.86 0.08 6.55
C VAL A 82 -1.38 0.35 6.79
N LEU A 83 -0.53 -0.26 5.96
CA LEU A 83 0.88 0.11 5.81
C LEU A 83 1.11 0.60 4.38
N THR A 84 1.70 1.77 4.25
CA THR A 84 2.08 2.38 2.98
C THR A 84 3.59 2.53 2.92
N VAL A 85 4.21 2.05 1.84
CA VAL A 85 5.66 2.08 1.64
C VAL A 85 6.00 3.07 0.54
N VAL A 86 6.88 4.00 0.86
CA VAL A 86 7.35 5.05 -0.05
C VAL A 86 8.88 4.97 -0.15
N ILE A 87 9.40 5.00 -1.37
CA ILE A 87 10.83 5.11 -1.66
C ILE A 87 11.06 6.49 -2.26
N GLU A 88 11.59 7.40 -1.47
CA GLU A 88 11.57 8.85 -1.72
C GLU A 88 12.12 9.26 -3.08
N LYS A 89 13.22 8.64 -3.52
CA LYS A 89 13.93 9.02 -4.74
C LYS A 89 13.60 8.17 -5.96
N ASN A 90 12.68 7.22 -5.83
CA ASN A 90 12.22 6.51 -7.01
C ASN A 90 11.39 7.44 -7.91
N PRO A 91 11.40 7.23 -9.24
CA PRO A 91 10.59 8.01 -10.20
C PRO A 91 9.10 8.03 -9.87
N PHE A 92 8.61 6.96 -9.25
CA PHE A 92 7.29 6.81 -8.66
C PHE A 92 7.47 6.37 -7.21
N PRO A 93 7.45 7.32 -6.26
CA PRO A 93 7.83 7.05 -4.89
C PRO A 93 6.92 6.08 -4.14
N LEU A 94 5.62 6.08 -4.43
CA LEU A 94 4.69 5.13 -3.80
C LEU A 94 4.96 3.73 -4.34
N ASN A 95 5.55 2.88 -3.48
CA ASN A 95 5.92 1.52 -3.83
C ASN A 95 4.76 0.55 -3.64
N SER A 96 4.18 0.53 -2.44
CA SER A 96 3.14 -0.44 -2.10
C SER A 96 2.24 0.05 -0.97
N ARG A 97 1.04 -0.52 -0.92
CA ARG A 97 0.07 -0.27 0.14
C ARG A 97 -0.62 -1.57 0.51
N PHE A 98 -0.59 -1.90 1.79
CA PHE A 98 -1.15 -3.12 2.35
C PHE A 98 -2.29 -2.79 3.29
N THR A 99 -3.43 -3.44 3.12
CA THR A 99 -4.58 -3.29 4.00
C THR A 99 -4.75 -4.57 4.81
N PHE A 100 -4.83 -4.44 6.12
CA PHE A 100 -4.99 -5.53 7.06
C PHE A 100 -6.43 -5.57 7.56
N ARG A 101 -6.98 -6.76 7.64
CA ARG A 101 -8.28 -6.99 8.28
C ARG A 101 -8.10 -7.07 9.79
N GLU A 102 -9.19 -6.88 10.52
CA GLU A 102 -9.21 -7.02 11.96
C GLU A 102 -8.64 -8.38 12.39
N GLY A 103 -7.75 -8.36 13.40
CA GLY A 103 -7.04 -9.54 13.89
C GLY A 103 -5.81 -9.96 13.09
N ALA A 104 -5.53 -9.33 11.94
CA ALA A 104 -4.30 -9.58 11.20
C ALA A 104 -3.12 -8.83 11.82
N LEU A 105 -1.97 -9.50 11.91
CA LEU A 105 -0.72 -8.86 12.30
C LEU A 105 -0.28 -7.90 11.19
N PRO A 106 -0.05 -6.60 11.48
CA PRO A 106 0.42 -5.65 10.49
C PRO A 106 1.93 -5.80 10.26
N PHE A 107 2.28 -6.89 9.60
CA PHE A 107 3.63 -7.28 9.21
C PHE A 107 3.68 -7.61 7.73
N VAL A 108 4.70 -7.11 7.05
CA VAL A 108 4.97 -7.43 5.65
C VAL A 108 6.47 -7.66 5.42
N LYS A 109 6.76 -8.61 4.55
CA LYS A 109 8.09 -8.87 4.03
C LYS A 109 8.03 -8.78 2.51
N LEU A 110 8.87 -7.93 1.92
CA LEU A 110 8.85 -7.70 0.49
C LEU A 110 10.24 -7.33 -0.03
N ASN A 111 10.41 -7.47 -1.33
CA ASN A 111 11.55 -6.91 -2.04
C ASN A 111 11.13 -5.62 -2.74
N VAL A 112 11.92 -4.58 -2.61
CA VAL A 112 11.70 -3.32 -3.30
C VAL A 112 12.80 -3.05 -4.32
N LYS A 113 12.48 -2.29 -5.36
CA LYS A 113 13.46 -1.78 -6.31
C LYS A 113 13.83 -0.35 -5.92
N MET A 114 15.11 -0.08 -5.82
CA MET A 114 15.67 1.23 -5.52
C MET A 114 16.63 1.65 -6.63
N GLY A 115 16.35 2.77 -7.29
CA GLY A 115 17.21 3.29 -8.37
C GLY A 115 18.52 3.87 -7.86
N GLU A 116 18.52 4.38 -6.64
CA GLU A 116 19.65 5.03 -5.98
C GLU A 116 19.51 4.99 -4.45
N THR A 117 20.52 5.42 -3.73
CA THR A 117 20.46 5.62 -2.27
C THR A 117 19.28 6.52 -1.91
N SER A 118 18.41 6.04 -1.06
CA SER A 118 17.14 6.70 -0.73
C SER A 118 16.65 6.31 0.66
N ALA A 119 15.82 7.19 1.24
CA ALA A 119 15.01 6.81 2.38
C ALA A 119 13.84 5.92 1.94
N VAL A 120 13.65 4.83 2.65
CA VAL A 120 12.41 4.06 2.66
C VAL A 120 11.57 4.58 3.80
N ARG A 121 10.43 5.18 3.49
CA ARG A 121 9.47 5.69 4.46
C ARG A 121 8.27 4.77 4.54
N VAL A 122 7.87 4.45 5.75
CA VAL A 122 6.67 3.67 6.03
C VAL A 122 5.66 4.55 6.76
N ILE A 123 4.42 4.48 6.32
CA ILE A 123 3.29 5.15 6.98
C ILE A 123 2.33 4.06 7.46
N ALA A 124 2.04 4.06 8.77
CA ALA A 124 1.02 3.23 9.38
C ALA A 124 -0.22 4.06 9.67
N GLN A 125 -1.37 3.57 9.23
CA GLN A 125 -2.66 4.20 9.52
C GLN A 125 -3.40 3.35 10.56
N ALA A 126 -3.79 3.99 11.67
CA ALA A 126 -4.54 3.38 12.77
C ALA A 126 -5.73 4.28 13.09
N GLY A 127 -6.94 3.88 12.69
CA GLY A 127 -8.13 4.72 12.74
C GLY A 127 -7.95 6.00 11.92
N ALA A 128 -8.19 7.16 12.53
CA ALA A 128 -8.04 8.47 11.90
C ALA A 128 -6.60 9.03 11.96
N ARG A 129 -5.66 8.31 12.58
CA ARG A 129 -4.28 8.77 12.79
C ARG A 129 -3.33 8.08 11.84
N SER A 130 -2.30 8.82 11.43
CA SER A 130 -1.20 8.30 10.62
C SER A 130 0.12 8.53 11.33
N TYR A 131 0.98 7.52 11.26
CA TYR A 131 2.30 7.52 11.88
C TYR A 131 3.34 7.18 10.83
N THR A 132 4.59 7.61 11.03
CA THR A 132 5.66 7.38 10.07
C THR A 132 6.97 7.00 10.74
N ALA A 133 7.72 6.15 10.06
CA ALA A 133 9.13 5.91 10.31
C ALA A 133 9.87 5.87 8.96
N SER A 134 11.17 6.13 8.98
CA SER A 134 11.99 6.03 7.78
C SER A 134 13.38 5.49 8.09
N GLN A 135 13.97 4.79 7.11
CA GLN A 135 15.33 4.29 7.16
C GLN A 135 16.01 4.57 5.82
N GLU A 136 17.20 5.17 5.87
CA GLU A 136 18.02 5.31 4.66
C GLU A 136 18.70 3.99 4.31
N ILE A 137 18.65 3.62 3.04
CA ILE A 137 19.36 2.48 2.48
C ILE A 137 20.31 2.99 1.40
N LYS A 138 21.60 2.73 1.59
CA LYS A 138 22.62 3.05 0.60
C LYS A 138 22.63 2.00 -0.50
N VAL A 139 22.58 2.43 -1.75
CA VAL A 139 22.63 1.56 -2.91
C VAL A 139 23.91 1.80 -3.65
N THR A 140 24.76 0.76 -3.79
CA THR A 140 26.07 0.86 -4.46
C THR A 140 25.95 0.71 -5.96
N ILE A 141 25.03 -0.15 -6.43
CA ILE A 141 24.70 -0.32 -7.85
C ILE A 141 23.20 -0.09 -7.99
N GLY A 142 22.81 0.95 -8.72
CA GLY A 142 21.41 1.26 -8.97
C GLY A 142 20.71 0.12 -9.70
N GLY A 143 19.45 -0.16 -9.32
CA GLY A 143 18.61 -1.17 -9.96
C GLY A 143 18.13 -0.81 -11.37
N CYS A 144 18.80 0.08 -12.07
CA CYS A 144 18.49 0.54 -13.43
C CYS A 144 19.19 -0.33 -14.50
N GLY A 145 19.58 -1.53 -14.16
CA GLY A 145 20.17 -2.46 -15.11
C GLY A 145 19.08 -3.26 -15.83
N GLY A 146 18.82 -2.95 -17.05
CA GLY A 146 18.02 -3.76 -17.96
C GLY A 146 16.94 -3.02 -18.59
#